data_caf0eb74fecfc569cec0b5b7f99a48db
#
_entry.id   caf0eb74fecfc569cec0b5b7f99a48db
#
_cell.length_a   1.000
_cell.length_b   1.000
_cell.length_c   1.000
_cell.angle_alpha   90.00
_cell.angle_beta   90.00
_cell.angle_gamma   90.00
#
_symmetry.space_group_name_H-M   'P 1'
#
loop_
_entity.id
_entity.type
_entity.pdbx_description
1 polymer ?
#
loop_
_entity_poly.entity_id
_entity_poly.type
_entity_poly.pdbx_seq_one_letter_code
_entity_poly.pdbx_strand_id
1 'polypeptide(L)'
;MSLFQILIRNIWHRKFLSLLTVVSVAATVAFIVLLSLSRDSVEQGAEKGYGPFDIVVGAAGSETQLVLSTFYHIGAPTGNIPLATLETVRQDPGVDAAYAMTAGDNYNGYPIVGVDPSYFLTRYGDRALASGELYGATGEVVVGSYVASMLGLQVGDAFAGAHGLVEGAHHPEEESEEHGEHDEHGSFMYTVKGILPRLNTPDDRAVFTTVDYAWAVHQEADEEITAILVKPATLLGAQQLKNSLEQTGTVQVAYTSKAVADVVNLVDRGAEIVEILTWLCVILAAISILLSLIAAAGERTKDVGLLRLLGKSKAYVWMTMIGEGLLVTAAGLVLGILAGHIAGYVLKDALFAYGGIQIEPFRGTPDQAYIAAGTLVIGLAASLGPAIRLYKMDPLTLFRA
;
A
#
# COMPACT_ATOMS: atom_id res chain seq x y z
N MET A 1 23.07 -33.35 -30.20
CA MET A 1 22.09 -32.48 -29.57
C MET A 1 22.66 -31.98 -28.26
N SER A 2 22.59 -30.70 -28.02
CA SER A 2 22.97 -30.14 -26.70
C SER A 2 21.99 -30.57 -25.60
N LEU A 3 22.47 -30.62 -24.35
CA LEU A 3 21.64 -30.93 -23.20
C LEU A 3 20.39 -30.00 -23.15
N PHE A 4 20.61 -28.71 -23.42
CA PHE A 4 19.55 -27.69 -23.42
C PHE A 4 18.46 -27.96 -24.48
N GLN A 5 18.84 -28.37 -25.69
CA GLN A 5 17.86 -28.73 -26.73
C GLN A 5 16.99 -29.93 -26.32
N ILE A 6 17.58 -30.88 -25.61
CA ILE A 6 16.84 -32.03 -25.09
C ILE A 6 15.85 -31.61 -24.00
N LEU A 7 16.27 -30.73 -23.09
CA LEU A 7 15.39 -30.20 -22.03
C LEU A 7 14.17 -29.48 -22.61
N ILE A 8 14.37 -28.55 -23.54
CA ILE A 8 13.27 -27.82 -24.19
C ILE A 8 12.31 -28.78 -24.90
N ARG A 9 12.86 -29.74 -25.68
CA ARG A 9 12.04 -30.71 -26.39
C ARG A 9 11.23 -31.59 -25.45
N ASN A 10 11.79 -31.93 -24.32
CA ASN A 10 11.13 -32.70 -23.28
C ASN A 10 9.96 -31.93 -22.65
N ILE A 11 10.17 -30.65 -22.29
CA ILE A 11 9.13 -29.76 -21.76
C ILE A 11 8.02 -29.59 -22.79
N TRP A 12 8.35 -29.42 -24.05
CA TRP A 12 7.36 -29.24 -25.13
C TRP A 12 6.55 -30.50 -25.41
N HIS A 13 7.13 -31.68 -25.27
CA HIS A 13 6.43 -32.96 -25.46
C HIS A 13 5.31 -33.15 -24.38
N ARG A 14 5.47 -32.53 -23.20
CA ARG A 14 4.53 -32.58 -22.08
C ARG A 14 3.97 -31.21 -21.72
N LYS A 15 3.67 -30.44 -22.76
CA LYS A 15 3.25 -29.05 -22.64
C LYS A 15 2.18 -28.80 -21.57
N PHE A 16 1.21 -29.72 -21.40
CA PHE A 16 0.11 -29.57 -20.44
C PHE A 16 0.59 -29.64 -18.98
N LEU A 17 1.36 -30.68 -18.62
CA LEU A 17 1.90 -30.83 -17.26
C LEU A 17 2.91 -29.74 -16.93
N SER A 18 3.81 -29.44 -17.88
CA SER A 18 4.79 -28.39 -17.71
C SER A 18 4.14 -27.02 -17.58
N LEU A 19 3.10 -26.73 -18.39
CA LEU A 19 2.34 -25.49 -18.31
C LEU A 19 1.61 -25.36 -16.96
N LEU A 20 0.95 -26.43 -16.49
CA LEU A 20 0.28 -26.42 -15.19
C LEU A 20 1.26 -26.11 -14.06
N THR A 21 2.45 -26.71 -14.08
CA THR A 21 3.49 -26.43 -13.09
C THR A 21 4.01 -25.00 -13.18
N VAL A 22 4.29 -24.49 -14.39
CA VAL A 22 4.72 -23.11 -14.61
C VAL A 22 3.66 -22.13 -14.09
N VAL A 23 2.38 -22.35 -14.38
CA VAL A 23 1.27 -21.51 -13.92
C VAL A 23 1.15 -21.55 -12.40
N SER A 24 1.25 -22.74 -11.79
CA SER A 24 1.20 -22.89 -10.33
C SER A 24 2.33 -22.13 -9.63
N VAL A 25 3.56 -22.27 -10.11
CA VAL A 25 4.72 -21.52 -9.59
C VAL A 25 4.54 -20.02 -9.83
N ALA A 26 4.14 -19.63 -11.05
CA ALA A 26 3.94 -18.23 -11.40
C ALA A 26 2.87 -17.56 -10.54
N ALA A 27 1.74 -18.22 -10.30
CA ALA A 27 0.68 -17.70 -9.44
C ALA A 27 1.16 -17.50 -8.00
N THR A 28 1.88 -18.48 -7.45
CA THR A 28 2.44 -18.39 -6.09
C THR A 28 3.45 -17.25 -5.99
N VAL A 29 4.39 -17.15 -6.93
CA VAL A 29 5.39 -16.08 -6.94
C VAL A 29 4.75 -14.71 -7.15
N ALA A 30 3.77 -14.59 -8.06
CA ALA A 30 3.03 -13.34 -8.28
C ALA A 30 2.32 -12.84 -7.03
N PHE A 31 1.70 -13.77 -6.29
CA PHE A 31 1.04 -13.45 -5.03
C PHE A 31 2.03 -12.94 -3.97
N ILE A 32 3.17 -13.62 -3.80
CA ILE A 32 4.21 -13.22 -2.84
C ILE A 32 4.82 -11.87 -3.21
N VAL A 33 5.09 -11.63 -4.51
CA VAL A 33 5.61 -10.34 -5.00
C VAL A 33 4.61 -9.21 -4.75
N LEU A 34 3.32 -9.45 -5.01
CA LEU A 34 2.27 -8.44 -4.76
C LEU A 34 2.18 -8.09 -3.27
N LEU A 35 2.25 -9.09 -2.39
CA LEU A 35 2.25 -8.87 -0.94
C LEU A 35 3.47 -8.09 -0.47
N SER A 36 4.66 -8.45 -0.96
CA SER A 36 5.91 -7.73 -0.64
C SER A 36 5.84 -6.27 -1.09
N LEU A 37 5.33 -6.01 -2.31
CA LEU A 37 5.12 -4.64 -2.81
C LEU A 37 4.12 -3.87 -1.96
N SER A 38 3.02 -4.51 -1.55
CA SER A 38 1.99 -3.86 -0.71
C SER A 38 2.54 -3.51 0.67
N ARG A 39 3.27 -4.43 1.30
CA ARG A 39 3.88 -4.20 2.62
C ARG A 39 4.90 -3.06 2.60
N ASP A 40 5.84 -3.09 1.65
CA ASP A 40 6.85 -2.04 1.47
C ASP A 40 6.19 -0.65 1.22
N SER A 41 5.09 -0.64 0.47
CA SER A 41 4.32 0.58 0.20
C SER A 41 3.60 1.13 1.43
N VAL A 42 3.02 0.25 2.27
CA VAL A 42 2.38 0.64 3.54
C VAL A 42 3.41 1.23 4.50
N GLU A 43 4.55 0.56 4.66
CA GLU A 43 5.61 1.00 5.57
C GLU A 43 6.17 2.37 5.16
N GLN A 44 6.47 2.56 3.87
CA GLN A 44 6.96 3.86 3.37
C GLN A 44 5.88 4.94 3.37
N GLY A 45 4.63 4.60 3.05
CA GLY A 45 3.50 5.52 3.11
C GLY A 45 3.21 5.97 4.53
N ALA A 46 3.39 5.08 5.50
CA ALA A 46 3.24 5.36 6.92
C ALA A 46 4.23 6.42 7.41
N GLU A 47 5.51 6.29 7.08
CA GLU A 47 6.53 7.27 7.47
C GLU A 47 6.36 8.64 6.78
N LYS A 48 6.03 8.64 5.48
CA LYS A 48 5.86 9.87 4.71
C LYS A 48 4.55 10.61 5.04
N GLY A 49 3.57 9.89 5.58
CA GLY A 49 2.22 10.38 5.79
C GLY A 49 2.13 11.58 6.72
N TYR A 50 2.92 11.63 7.80
CA TYR A 50 2.88 12.72 8.77
C TYR A 50 4.03 13.75 8.61
N GLY A 51 5.04 13.47 7.79
CA GLY A 51 6.15 14.39 7.54
C GLY A 51 6.91 14.79 8.82
N PRO A 52 7.17 16.10 9.04
CA PRO A 52 7.94 16.58 10.19
C PRO A 52 7.10 16.78 11.47
N PHE A 53 5.83 16.38 11.46
CA PHE A 53 4.91 16.63 12.58
C PHE A 53 4.84 15.42 13.51
N ASP A 54 5.66 15.42 14.56
CA ASP A 54 5.77 14.31 15.51
C ASP A 54 4.62 14.26 16.51
N ILE A 55 3.83 15.36 16.62
CA ILE A 55 2.71 15.49 17.55
C ILE A 55 1.48 16.02 16.81
N VAL A 56 0.33 15.52 17.22
CA VAL A 56 -0.97 16.11 16.90
C VAL A 56 -1.77 16.33 18.19
N VAL A 57 -2.42 17.49 18.30
CA VAL A 57 -3.32 17.86 19.39
C VAL A 57 -4.73 17.93 18.83
N GLY A 58 -5.69 17.37 19.54
CA GLY A 58 -7.09 17.37 19.13
C GLY A 58 -8.04 17.08 20.29
N ALA A 59 -9.33 16.91 19.98
CA ALA A 59 -10.34 16.54 20.95
C ALA A 59 -10.08 15.15 21.56
N ALA A 60 -10.50 14.94 22.80
CA ALA A 60 -10.33 13.67 23.50
C ALA A 60 -11.02 12.52 22.75
N GLY A 61 -10.33 11.39 22.61
CA GLY A 61 -10.82 10.21 21.89
C GLY A 61 -9.71 9.20 21.64
N SER A 62 -9.71 8.60 20.45
CA SER A 62 -8.65 7.67 20.04
C SER A 62 -7.46 8.41 19.46
N GLU A 63 -6.25 8.23 20.04
CA GLU A 63 -5.00 8.78 19.48
C GLU A 63 -4.79 8.35 18.03
N THR A 64 -5.08 7.09 17.72
CA THR A 64 -4.96 6.54 16.38
C THR A 64 -5.93 7.20 15.40
N GLN A 65 -7.21 7.39 15.81
CA GLN A 65 -8.20 8.05 14.95
C GLN A 65 -7.81 9.50 14.67
N LEU A 66 -7.35 10.24 15.68
CA LEU A 66 -6.86 11.60 15.53
C LEU A 66 -5.73 11.70 14.52
N VAL A 67 -4.75 10.79 14.59
CA VAL A 67 -3.62 10.76 13.65
C VAL A 67 -4.05 10.36 12.24
N LEU A 68 -4.92 9.35 12.11
CA LEU A 68 -5.40 8.88 10.81
C LEU A 68 -6.26 9.93 10.09
N SER A 69 -7.16 10.59 10.80
CA SER A 69 -8.00 11.64 10.21
C SER A 69 -7.18 12.87 9.81
N THR A 70 -6.20 13.26 10.63
CA THR A 70 -5.39 14.45 10.39
C THR A 70 -4.38 14.30 9.25
N PHE A 71 -3.61 13.21 9.24
CA PHE A 71 -2.48 13.07 8.31
C PHE A 71 -2.76 12.16 7.12
N TYR A 72 -3.70 11.23 7.26
CA TYR A 72 -4.00 10.26 6.20
C TYR A 72 -5.37 10.49 5.57
N HIS A 73 -6.14 11.42 6.14
CA HIS A 73 -7.50 11.76 5.70
C HIS A 73 -8.41 10.52 5.69
N ILE A 74 -8.26 9.66 6.71
CA ILE A 74 -9.02 8.42 6.88
C ILE A 74 -9.88 8.52 8.14
N GLY A 75 -11.18 8.28 7.98
CA GLY A 75 -12.15 8.36 9.08
C GLY A 75 -12.52 9.79 9.46
N ALA A 76 -13.38 9.92 10.46
CA ALA A 76 -13.84 11.22 10.97
C ALA A 76 -12.85 11.78 12.00
N PRO A 77 -12.75 13.10 12.16
CA PRO A 77 -12.06 13.75 13.28
C PRO A 77 -12.61 13.25 14.62
N THR A 78 -11.80 13.34 15.68
CA THR A 78 -12.22 12.97 17.05
C THR A 78 -13.18 13.99 17.70
N GLY A 79 -13.34 15.14 17.08
CA GLY A 79 -14.13 16.28 17.53
C GLY A 79 -13.37 17.58 17.30
N ASN A 80 -13.92 18.67 17.80
CA ASN A 80 -13.33 20.00 17.67
C ASN A 80 -12.69 20.48 18.98
N ILE A 81 -11.73 21.38 18.85
CA ILE A 81 -11.07 22.10 19.95
C ILE A 81 -11.04 23.59 19.64
N PRO A 82 -11.03 24.47 20.66
CA PRO A 82 -10.99 25.92 20.44
C PRO A 82 -9.71 26.33 19.71
N LEU A 83 -9.82 27.23 18.72
CA LEU A 83 -8.69 27.82 18.00
C LEU A 83 -7.66 28.48 18.94
N ALA A 84 -8.13 29.03 20.07
CA ALA A 84 -7.26 29.63 21.08
C ALA A 84 -6.16 28.67 21.61
N THR A 85 -6.40 27.35 21.52
CA THR A 85 -5.41 26.32 21.88
C THR A 85 -4.16 26.40 21.01
N LEU A 86 -4.29 26.82 19.74
CA LEU A 86 -3.15 27.00 18.83
C LEU A 86 -2.14 28.01 19.37
N GLU A 87 -2.60 29.13 19.90
CA GLU A 87 -1.72 30.15 20.45
C GLU A 87 -0.97 29.65 21.70
N THR A 88 -1.61 28.85 22.53
CA THR A 88 -0.98 28.20 23.68
C THR A 88 0.13 27.26 23.23
N VAL A 89 -0.11 26.46 22.16
CA VAL A 89 0.86 25.56 21.57
C VAL A 89 2.03 26.31 20.92
N ARG A 90 1.74 27.38 20.18
CA ARG A 90 2.78 28.18 19.50
C ARG A 90 3.72 28.90 20.48
N GLN A 91 3.24 29.25 21.66
CA GLN A 91 4.04 29.94 22.68
C GLN A 91 4.92 28.98 23.48
N ASP A 92 4.75 27.66 23.34
CA ASP A 92 5.58 26.69 24.04
C ASP A 92 7.01 26.66 23.43
N PRO A 93 8.05 26.85 24.25
CA PRO A 93 9.45 26.88 23.75
C PRO A 93 9.92 25.53 23.14
N GLY A 94 9.21 24.45 23.39
CA GLY A 94 9.47 23.15 22.81
C GLY A 94 8.92 22.95 21.39
N VAL A 95 8.21 23.95 20.83
CA VAL A 95 7.55 23.91 19.52
C VAL A 95 8.34 24.73 18.49
N ASP A 96 8.68 24.13 17.37
CA ASP A 96 9.29 24.78 16.21
C ASP A 96 8.24 25.39 15.28
N ALA A 97 7.16 24.63 15.00
CA ALA A 97 6.03 25.12 14.22
C ALA A 97 4.74 24.41 14.64
N ALA A 98 3.61 25.13 14.57
CA ALA A 98 2.28 24.58 14.83
C ALA A 98 1.25 25.16 13.85
N TYR A 99 0.41 24.28 13.29
CA TYR A 99 -0.61 24.63 12.31
C TYR A 99 -1.98 24.11 12.75
N ALA A 100 -2.98 24.99 12.73
CA ALA A 100 -4.36 24.57 12.85
C ALA A 100 -4.81 23.84 11.59
N MET A 101 -5.67 22.85 11.78
CA MET A 101 -6.34 22.13 10.70
C MET A 101 -7.83 22.04 10.98
N THR A 102 -8.64 22.31 9.95
CA THR A 102 -10.08 22.04 9.93
C THR A 102 -10.40 21.01 8.86
N ALA A 103 -11.30 20.09 9.16
CA ALA A 103 -11.77 19.08 8.24
C ALA A 103 -13.20 18.68 8.62
N GLY A 104 -14.04 18.39 7.64
CA GLY A 104 -15.44 18.02 7.88
C GLY A 104 -16.23 17.92 6.59
N ASP A 105 -15.76 18.56 5.52
CA ASP A 105 -16.39 18.59 4.22
C ASP A 105 -15.60 17.78 3.19
N ASN A 106 -16.27 17.47 2.08
CA ASN A 106 -15.65 16.77 0.96
C ASN A 106 -16.11 17.32 -0.39
N TYR A 107 -15.38 16.96 -1.43
CA TYR A 107 -15.79 17.11 -2.81
C TYR A 107 -15.65 15.77 -3.53
N ASN A 108 -16.77 15.19 -3.95
CA ASN A 108 -16.83 13.86 -4.57
C ASN A 108 -16.08 12.77 -3.77
N GLY A 109 -16.22 12.77 -2.42
CA GLY A 109 -15.57 11.83 -1.53
C GLY A 109 -14.09 12.13 -1.21
N TYR A 110 -13.55 13.24 -1.71
CA TYR A 110 -12.22 13.72 -1.35
C TYR A 110 -12.32 14.81 -0.28
N PRO A 111 -11.58 14.70 0.83
CA PRO A 111 -11.71 15.64 1.95
C PRO A 111 -11.26 17.05 1.56
N ILE A 112 -12.00 18.04 2.06
CA ILE A 112 -11.61 19.45 2.05
C ILE A 112 -10.97 19.75 3.39
N VAL A 113 -9.73 20.23 3.37
CA VAL A 113 -8.88 20.45 4.53
C VAL A 113 -8.48 21.92 4.60
N GLY A 114 -8.87 22.59 5.65
CA GLY A 114 -8.42 23.95 5.94
C GLY A 114 -7.09 23.91 6.70
N VAL A 115 -6.08 24.58 6.17
CA VAL A 115 -4.76 24.71 6.81
C VAL A 115 -4.07 25.98 6.32
N ASP A 116 -3.18 26.57 7.14
CA ASP A 116 -2.39 27.73 6.73
C ASP A 116 -1.45 27.35 5.56
N PRO A 117 -1.33 28.16 4.50
CA PRO A 117 -0.46 27.88 3.35
C PRO A 117 1.02 27.62 3.70
N SER A 118 1.53 28.17 4.81
CA SER A 118 2.89 27.93 5.27
C SER A 118 3.16 26.49 5.73
N TYR A 119 2.10 25.71 5.97
CA TYR A 119 2.16 24.26 6.18
C TYR A 119 2.91 23.56 5.06
N PHE A 120 2.62 23.89 3.79
CA PHE A 120 3.29 23.25 2.65
C PHE A 120 4.79 23.50 2.64
N LEU A 121 5.22 24.69 3.00
CA LEU A 121 6.64 25.03 3.11
C LEU A 121 7.32 24.19 4.22
N THR A 122 6.68 24.07 5.38
CA THR A 122 7.21 23.27 6.50
C THR A 122 7.25 21.79 6.18
N ARG A 123 6.20 21.27 5.53
CA ARG A 123 6.06 19.84 5.24
C ARG A 123 6.91 19.39 4.05
N TYR A 124 6.97 20.19 2.98
CA TYR A 124 7.57 19.82 1.69
C TYR A 124 8.79 20.64 1.29
N GLY A 125 9.13 21.68 2.04
CA GLY A 125 10.22 22.59 1.70
C GLY A 125 9.89 23.48 0.50
N ASP A 126 10.88 23.78 -0.35
CA ASP A 126 10.74 24.69 -1.51
C ASP A 126 10.04 24.03 -2.71
N ARG A 127 9.17 23.05 -2.51
CA ARG A 127 8.47 22.40 -3.61
C ARG A 127 7.45 23.36 -4.22
N ALA A 128 7.66 23.67 -5.49
CA ALA A 128 6.72 24.44 -6.28
C ALA A 128 5.44 23.63 -6.56
N LEU A 129 4.32 24.32 -6.76
CA LEU A 129 3.09 23.72 -7.29
C LEU A 129 3.31 23.22 -8.72
N ALA A 130 2.55 22.21 -9.12
CA ALA A 130 2.55 21.74 -10.51
C ALA A 130 1.98 22.81 -11.45
N SER A 131 0.96 23.54 -10.97
CA SER A 131 0.39 24.68 -11.67
C SER A 131 -0.32 25.62 -10.70
N GLY A 132 -0.42 26.90 -11.06
CA GLY A 132 -1.13 27.93 -10.29
C GLY A 132 -0.35 28.45 -9.08
N GLU A 133 -1.08 28.92 -8.08
CA GLU A 133 -0.61 29.58 -6.87
C GLU A 133 -1.26 28.96 -5.64
N LEU A 134 -0.67 29.16 -4.44
CA LEU A 134 -1.31 28.81 -3.18
C LEU A 134 -2.53 29.73 -2.95
N TYR A 135 -3.52 29.19 -2.23
CA TYR A 135 -4.66 29.98 -1.82
C TYR A 135 -4.27 31.09 -0.84
N GLY A 136 -4.98 32.19 -0.89
CA GLY A 136 -4.78 33.34 0.01
C GLY A 136 -6.07 33.87 0.61
N ALA A 137 -7.22 33.46 0.08
CA ALA A 137 -8.53 33.87 0.56
C ALA A 137 -9.47 32.68 0.71
N THR A 138 -10.46 32.83 1.61
CA THR A 138 -11.51 31.85 1.84
C THR A 138 -12.28 31.55 0.55
N GLY A 139 -12.46 30.25 0.24
CA GLY A 139 -13.03 29.82 -1.03
C GLY A 139 -12.01 29.56 -2.15
N GLU A 140 -10.76 29.94 -1.96
CA GLU A 140 -9.69 29.52 -2.86
C GLU A 140 -9.13 28.16 -2.39
N VAL A 141 -8.82 27.26 -3.35
CA VAL A 141 -8.29 25.94 -3.04
C VAL A 141 -7.07 25.57 -3.85
N VAL A 142 -6.23 24.74 -3.24
CA VAL A 142 -5.18 23.96 -3.92
C VAL A 142 -5.57 22.49 -3.89
N VAL A 143 -5.57 21.86 -5.06
CA VAL A 143 -6.05 20.49 -5.22
C VAL A 143 -4.88 19.52 -5.27
N GLY A 144 -4.96 18.41 -4.55
CA GLY A 144 -4.01 17.32 -4.61
C GLY A 144 -3.91 16.72 -6.02
N SER A 145 -2.73 16.27 -6.42
CA SER A 145 -2.46 15.81 -7.79
C SER A 145 -3.36 14.66 -8.23
N TYR A 146 -3.72 13.76 -7.31
CA TYR A 146 -4.60 12.64 -7.59
C TYR A 146 -6.04 13.09 -7.80
N VAL A 147 -6.54 13.97 -6.93
CA VAL A 147 -7.91 14.54 -7.04
C VAL A 147 -8.05 15.30 -8.36
N ALA A 148 -7.09 16.16 -8.69
CA ALA A 148 -7.08 16.90 -9.94
C ALA A 148 -7.13 15.98 -11.17
N SER A 149 -6.35 14.89 -11.15
CA SER A 149 -6.33 13.91 -12.24
C SER A 149 -7.63 13.11 -12.37
N MET A 150 -8.21 12.69 -11.22
CA MET A 150 -9.42 11.85 -11.21
C MET A 150 -10.68 12.61 -11.58
N LEU A 151 -10.79 13.86 -11.16
CA LEU A 151 -11.94 14.72 -11.40
C LEU A 151 -11.76 15.66 -12.60
N GLY A 152 -10.57 15.65 -13.22
CA GLY A 152 -10.27 16.50 -14.37
C GLY A 152 -10.18 18.00 -14.05
N LEU A 153 -9.90 18.36 -12.79
CA LEU A 153 -9.87 19.74 -12.32
C LEU A 153 -8.64 20.50 -12.85
N GLN A 154 -8.87 21.72 -13.24
CA GLN A 154 -7.84 22.66 -13.71
C GLN A 154 -7.87 23.96 -12.90
N VAL A 155 -6.77 24.71 -12.95
CA VAL A 155 -6.72 26.04 -12.33
C VAL A 155 -7.77 26.95 -12.97
N GLY A 156 -8.60 27.55 -12.13
CA GLY A 156 -9.73 28.39 -12.53
C GLY A 156 -11.09 27.70 -12.47
N ASP A 157 -11.14 26.38 -12.33
CA ASP A 157 -12.41 25.67 -12.14
C ASP A 157 -13.04 26.01 -10.79
N ALA A 158 -14.37 25.95 -10.74
CA ALA A 158 -15.13 26.18 -9.52
C ALA A 158 -16.06 25.02 -9.23
N PHE A 159 -16.23 24.67 -7.94
CA PHE A 159 -17.10 23.60 -7.48
C PHE A 159 -17.72 23.93 -6.12
N ALA A 160 -18.81 23.24 -5.76
CA ALA A 160 -19.40 23.28 -4.43
C ALA A 160 -18.96 22.05 -3.62
N GLY A 161 -18.67 22.20 -2.35
CA GLY A 161 -18.41 21.10 -1.42
C GLY A 161 -19.69 20.42 -0.95
N ALA A 162 -19.55 19.27 -0.33
CA ALA A 162 -20.62 18.55 0.35
C ALA A 162 -20.23 18.29 1.82
N HIS A 163 -21.23 18.26 2.70
CA HIS A 163 -21.00 18.00 4.13
C HIS A 163 -20.69 16.51 4.36
N GLY A 164 -19.78 16.23 5.32
CA GLY A 164 -19.37 14.87 5.67
C GLY A 164 -18.11 14.42 4.94
N LEU A 165 -17.48 13.35 5.43
CA LEU A 165 -16.18 12.87 4.95
C LEU A 165 -16.27 11.83 3.83
N VAL A 166 -17.46 11.27 3.58
CA VAL A 166 -17.66 10.24 2.52
C VAL A 166 -19.02 10.45 1.86
N GLU A 167 -19.03 10.54 0.56
CA GLU A 167 -20.25 10.52 -0.25
C GLU A 167 -20.97 9.17 -0.05
N GLY A 168 -22.20 9.18 0.47
CA GLY A 168 -23.03 7.98 0.66
C GLY A 168 -23.04 7.36 2.05
N ALA A 169 -22.42 7.94 3.05
CA ALA A 169 -22.68 7.59 4.46
C ALA A 169 -24.01 8.22 4.92
N HIS A 170 -25.11 7.90 4.25
CA HIS A 170 -26.41 8.04 4.84
C HIS A 170 -26.49 7.01 5.97
N HIS A 171 -26.53 7.44 7.21
CA HIS A 171 -27.02 6.61 8.30
C HIS A 171 -28.47 6.21 7.96
N PRO A 172 -28.76 4.90 7.75
CA PRO A 172 -30.15 4.46 7.75
C PRO A 172 -30.55 4.41 9.22
N GLU A 173 -31.39 5.30 9.61
CA GLU A 173 -32.18 5.34 10.86
C GLU A 173 -32.09 6.71 11.52
N GLU A 174 -32.96 7.57 11.06
CA GLU A 174 -33.99 8.23 11.84
C GLU A 174 -34.83 9.08 10.87
N GLU A 175 -35.88 8.46 10.35
CA GLU A 175 -37.05 9.23 9.89
C GLU A 175 -37.68 9.92 11.10
N SER A 176 -37.20 11.10 11.44
CA SER A 176 -37.96 12.10 12.15
C SER A 176 -38.25 13.24 11.19
N GLU A 177 -39.52 13.26 10.81
CA GLU A 177 -40.18 14.36 10.10
C GLU A 177 -39.92 15.70 10.79
N GLU A 178 -39.84 16.77 9.97
CA GLU A 178 -39.76 18.19 10.30
C GLU A 178 -38.35 18.74 10.64
N HIS A 179 -37.69 19.23 9.60
CA HIS A 179 -37.42 20.64 9.35
C HIS A 179 -36.53 20.68 8.09
N GLY A 180 -37.01 21.39 7.06
CA GLY A 180 -36.17 21.68 5.86
C GLY A 180 -34.96 22.52 6.29
N GLU A 181 -33.88 21.84 6.61
CA GLU A 181 -32.55 22.44 6.55
C GLU A 181 -32.16 22.57 5.09
N HIS A 182 -32.19 23.80 4.63
CA HIS A 182 -31.65 24.21 3.34
C HIS A 182 -30.25 23.64 3.18
N ASP A 183 -29.94 23.08 2.01
CA ASP A 183 -28.58 22.81 1.55
C ASP A 183 -27.76 24.11 1.55
N GLU A 184 -27.25 24.52 2.72
CA GLU A 184 -26.48 25.77 2.90
C GLU A 184 -25.16 25.69 2.11
N HIS A 185 -24.66 24.50 1.79
CA HIS A 185 -23.44 24.29 1.02
C HIS A 185 -23.56 24.60 -0.47
N GLY A 186 -24.74 24.58 -1.05
CA GLY A 186 -24.98 24.94 -2.47
C GLY A 186 -24.61 26.37 -2.82
N SER A 187 -24.44 27.24 -1.82
CA SER A 187 -24.08 28.67 -2.01
C SER A 187 -22.58 28.95 -1.89
N PHE A 188 -21.79 28.05 -1.25
CA PHE A 188 -20.36 28.27 -1.07
C PHE A 188 -19.55 27.60 -2.17
N MET A 189 -18.92 28.43 -2.99
CA MET A 189 -18.15 27.98 -4.14
C MET A 189 -16.65 28.04 -3.87
N TYR A 190 -15.97 26.95 -4.15
CA TYR A 190 -14.52 26.86 -4.14
C TYR A 190 -13.96 27.10 -5.53
N THR A 191 -12.86 27.83 -5.63
CA THR A 191 -12.15 28.11 -6.88
C THR A 191 -10.74 27.53 -6.83
N VAL A 192 -10.39 26.70 -7.79
CA VAL A 192 -9.07 26.08 -7.90
C VAL A 192 -8.03 27.13 -8.26
N LYS A 193 -7.14 27.45 -7.33
CA LYS A 193 -5.99 28.36 -7.53
C LYS A 193 -4.73 27.65 -7.95
N GLY A 194 -4.56 26.41 -7.52
CA GLY A 194 -3.36 25.66 -7.85
C GLY A 194 -3.56 24.15 -7.73
N ILE A 195 -2.61 23.41 -8.26
CA ILE A 195 -2.57 21.95 -8.21
C ILE A 195 -1.20 21.55 -7.64
N LEU A 196 -1.22 20.68 -6.61
CA LEU A 196 -0.01 20.12 -6.02
C LEU A 196 0.73 19.23 -7.03
N PRO A 197 2.05 19.19 -7.02
CA PRO A 197 2.78 18.15 -7.71
C PRO A 197 2.47 16.80 -7.07
N ARG A 198 2.78 15.72 -7.76
CA ARG A 198 2.64 14.37 -7.18
C ARG A 198 3.64 14.20 -6.03
N LEU A 199 3.11 14.19 -4.81
CA LEU A 199 3.89 14.13 -3.56
C LEU A 199 4.15 12.70 -3.12
N ASN A 200 3.33 11.76 -3.56
CA ASN A 200 3.27 10.38 -3.07
C ASN A 200 3.00 10.33 -1.56
N THR A 201 2.08 11.17 -1.11
CA THR A 201 1.58 11.26 0.27
C THR A 201 0.06 11.29 0.26
N PRO A 202 -0.61 11.10 1.41
CA PRO A 202 -2.06 11.22 1.52
C PRO A 202 -2.61 12.57 1.02
N ASP A 203 -1.82 13.64 1.08
CA ASP A 203 -2.21 14.98 0.61
C ASP A 203 -2.50 15.03 -0.90
N ASP A 204 -2.03 14.07 -1.68
CA ASP A 204 -2.43 13.94 -3.10
C ASP A 204 -3.94 13.70 -3.26
N ARG A 205 -4.63 13.22 -2.20
CA ARG A 205 -6.06 12.87 -2.18
C ARG A 205 -6.94 13.91 -1.49
N ALA A 206 -6.41 15.07 -1.14
CA ALA A 206 -7.14 16.12 -0.44
C ALA A 206 -7.24 17.40 -1.27
N VAL A 207 -8.20 18.23 -0.92
CA VAL A 207 -8.37 19.59 -1.38
C VAL A 207 -8.03 20.50 -0.21
N PHE A 208 -7.13 21.46 -0.40
CA PHE A 208 -6.65 22.35 0.66
C PHE A 208 -7.16 23.76 0.47
N THR A 209 -7.56 24.38 1.58
CA THR A 209 -8.07 25.75 1.64
C THR A 209 -7.64 26.44 2.94
N THR A 210 -8.12 27.64 3.19
CA THR A 210 -7.86 28.39 4.43
C THR A 210 -8.58 27.75 5.63
N VAL A 211 -8.04 27.92 6.85
CA VAL A 211 -8.63 27.35 8.09
C VAL A 211 -10.05 27.87 8.34
N ASP A 212 -10.28 29.13 8.03
CA ASP A 212 -11.54 29.84 8.25
C ASP A 212 -12.70 29.42 7.33
N TYR A 213 -12.43 28.54 6.35
CA TYR A 213 -13.48 28.06 5.45
C TYR A 213 -14.61 27.36 6.22
N ALA A 214 -14.27 26.57 7.25
CA ALA A 214 -15.24 25.81 8.01
C ALA A 214 -16.25 26.72 8.71
N TRP A 215 -15.78 27.82 9.28
CA TRP A 215 -16.66 28.80 9.93
C TRP A 215 -17.47 29.62 8.91
N ALA A 216 -16.88 29.90 7.74
CA ALA A 216 -17.58 30.61 6.69
C ALA A 216 -18.70 29.77 6.07
N VAL A 217 -18.51 28.46 5.94
CA VAL A 217 -19.51 27.52 5.39
C VAL A 217 -20.64 27.28 6.41
N HIS A 218 -20.30 27.05 7.69
CA HIS A 218 -21.26 26.66 8.72
C HIS A 218 -21.83 27.85 9.52
N GLN A 219 -21.39 29.08 9.24
CA GLN A 219 -21.81 30.30 9.98
C GLN A 219 -21.65 30.17 11.50
N GLU A 220 -20.65 29.40 11.95
CA GLU A 220 -20.39 29.17 13.36
C GLU A 220 -19.81 30.42 14.03
N ALA A 221 -20.32 30.72 15.22
CA ALA A 221 -19.87 31.86 16.04
C ALA A 221 -18.57 31.55 16.80
N ASP A 222 -18.31 30.27 17.08
CA ASP A 222 -17.14 29.81 17.81
C ASP A 222 -16.09 29.29 16.82
N GLU A 223 -14.88 29.86 16.93
CA GLU A 223 -13.75 29.45 16.09
C GLU A 223 -13.16 28.13 16.62
N GLU A 224 -13.61 27.02 16.04
CA GLU A 224 -13.16 25.69 16.38
C GLU A 224 -12.33 25.06 15.25
N ILE A 225 -11.40 24.17 15.62
CA ILE A 225 -10.53 23.45 14.71
C ILE A 225 -10.53 21.96 15.07
N THR A 226 -10.27 21.10 14.10
CA THR A 226 -10.28 19.65 14.32
C THR A 226 -8.97 19.13 14.89
N ALA A 227 -7.84 19.77 14.56
CA ALA A 227 -6.52 19.37 15.04
C ALA A 227 -5.49 20.51 14.98
N ILE A 228 -4.40 20.34 15.75
CA ILE A 228 -3.18 21.14 15.62
C ILE A 228 -2.03 20.20 15.30
N LEU A 229 -1.38 20.41 14.17
CA LEU A 229 -0.18 19.70 13.75
C LEU A 229 1.03 20.39 14.36
N VAL A 230 1.86 19.67 15.09
CA VAL A 230 2.99 20.23 15.81
C VAL A 230 4.29 19.60 15.35
N LYS A 231 5.23 20.45 14.93
CA LYS A 231 6.62 20.12 14.75
C LYS A 231 7.38 20.53 16.01
N PRO A 232 7.80 19.59 16.86
CA PRO A 232 8.56 19.92 18.05
C PRO A 232 10.00 20.31 17.71
N ALA A 233 10.59 21.20 18.50
CA ALA A 233 12.00 21.56 18.36
C ALA A 233 12.91 20.41 18.80
N THR A 234 12.50 19.64 19.80
CA THR A 234 13.23 18.49 20.37
C THR A 234 12.26 17.44 20.89
N LEU A 235 12.73 16.20 21.06
CA LEU A 235 11.95 15.14 21.68
C LEU A 235 11.54 15.46 23.14
N LEU A 236 12.39 16.18 23.87
CA LEU A 236 12.08 16.62 25.23
C LEU A 236 10.97 17.68 25.22
N GLY A 237 11.01 18.62 24.27
CA GLY A 237 9.95 19.59 24.03
C GLY A 237 8.62 18.93 23.73
N ALA A 238 8.63 17.90 22.90
CA ALA A 238 7.44 17.08 22.61
C ALA A 238 6.81 16.49 23.88
N GLN A 239 7.64 15.91 24.78
CA GLN A 239 7.16 15.34 26.03
C GLN A 239 6.63 16.41 27.02
N GLN A 240 7.28 17.55 27.08
CA GLN A 240 6.87 18.65 27.95
C GLN A 240 5.51 19.22 27.47
N LEU A 241 5.37 19.46 26.18
CA LEU A 241 4.12 19.92 25.59
C LEU A 241 2.96 18.94 25.87
N LYS A 242 3.19 17.63 25.66
CA LYS A 242 2.19 16.61 25.96
C LYS A 242 1.76 16.70 27.43
N ASN A 243 2.69 16.72 28.35
CA ASN A 243 2.40 16.76 29.77
C ASN A 243 1.66 18.04 30.20
N SER A 244 2.01 19.20 29.63
CA SER A 244 1.36 20.46 29.95
C SER A 244 -0.09 20.54 29.46
N LEU A 245 -0.33 20.09 28.22
CA LEU A 245 -1.66 20.14 27.61
C LEU A 245 -2.61 19.08 28.22
N GLU A 246 -2.14 17.86 28.47
CA GLU A 246 -2.98 16.82 29.08
C GLU A 246 -3.38 17.12 30.51
N GLN A 247 -2.58 17.90 31.27
CA GLN A 247 -2.97 18.36 32.61
C GLN A 247 -4.18 19.28 32.60
N THR A 248 -4.46 19.96 31.49
CA THR A 248 -5.67 20.80 31.36
C THR A 248 -6.96 19.98 31.20
N GLY A 249 -6.85 18.72 30.77
CA GLY A 249 -7.99 17.82 30.56
C GLY A 249 -8.93 18.17 29.40
N THR A 250 -8.61 19.21 28.63
CA THR A 250 -9.47 19.72 27.55
C THR A 250 -9.14 19.15 26.18
N VAL A 251 -7.90 18.72 26.00
CA VAL A 251 -7.37 18.18 24.73
C VAL A 251 -6.57 16.91 24.97
N GLN A 252 -6.45 16.09 23.93
CA GLN A 252 -5.49 15.00 23.92
C GLN A 252 -4.30 15.31 23.01
N VAL A 253 -3.16 14.72 23.32
CA VAL A 253 -1.93 14.88 22.57
C VAL A 253 -1.41 13.50 22.15
N ALA A 254 -1.39 13.26 20.86
CA ALA A 254 -0.92 12.00 20.30
C ALA A 254 0.48 12.13 19.69
N TYR A 255 1.35 11.15 19.97
CA TYR A 255 2.59 10.97 19.19
C TYR A 255 2.25 10.33 17.86
N THR A 256 2.53 11.04 16.78
CA THR A 256 2.18 10.59 15.43
C THR A 256 2.85 9.27 15.08
N SER A 257 4.16 9.17 15.35
CA SER A 257 4.94 7.95 15.09
C SER A 257 4.42 6.72 15.86
N LYS A 258 3.99 6.90 17.12
CA LYS A 258 3.42 5.81 17.93
C LYS A 258 2.09 5.33 17.37
N ALA A 259 1.17 6.27 17.09
CA ALA A 259 -0.14 5.92 16.55
C ALA A 259 -0.02 5.23 15.17
N VAL A 260 0.90 5.69 14.34
CA VAL A 260 1.21 5.05 13.04
C VAL A 260 1.80 3.66 13.24
N ALA A 261 2.73 3.49 14.19
CA ALA A 261 3.30 2.19 14.52
C ALA A 261 2.22 1.21 15.02
N ASP A 262 1.25 1.67 15.81
CA ASP A 262 0.13 0.84 16.28
C ASP A 262 -0.73 0.35 15.11
N VAL A 263 -0.97 1.20 14.10
CA VAL A 263 -1.68 0.81 12.86
C VAL A 263 -0.85 -0.19 12.05
N VAL A 264 0.43 0.07 11.84
CA VAL A 264 1.34 -0.85 11.13
C VAL A 264 1.39 -2.20 11.83
N ASN A 265 1.50 -2.23 13.16
CA ASN A 265 1.45 -3.47 13.95
C ASN A 265 0.12 -4.22 13.82
N LEU A 266 -1.00 -3.50 13.68
CA LEU A 266 -2.30 -4.13 13.42
C LEU A 266 -2.35 -4.76 12.03
N VAL A 267 -1.82 -4.07 11.03
CA VAL A 267 -1.66 -4.58 9.66
C VAL A 267 -0.73 -5.79 9.64
N ASP A 268 0.38 -5.76 10.38
CA ASP A 268 1.32 -6.88 10.50
C ASP A 268 0.68 -8.12 11.17
N ARG A 269 -0.19 -7.95 12.16
CA ARG A 269 -0.98 -9.09 12.72
C ARG A 269 -1.93 -9.69 11.69
N GLY A 270 -2.55 -8.86 10.83
CA GLY A 270 -3.28 -9.33 9.66
C GLY A 270 -2.39 -10.05 8.66
N ALA A 271 -1.15 -9.58 8.49
CA ALA A 271 -0.16 -10.17 7.63
C ALA A 271 0.29 -11.57 8.08
N GLU A 272 0.23 -11.91 9.38
CA GLU A 272 0.50 -13.28 9.87
C GLU A 272 -0.45 -14.30 9.24
N ILE A 273 -1.73 -13.98 9.09
CA ILE A 273 -2.71 -14.85 8.41
C ILE A 273 -2.35 -15.01 6.94
N VAL A 274 -1.98 -13.92 6.30
CA VAL A 274 -1.56 -13.91 4.89
C VAL A 274 -0.25 -14.68 4.71
N GLU A 275 0.66 -14.64 5.67
CA GLU A 275 1.90 -15.43 5.69
C GLU A 275 1.60 -16.93 5.75
N ILE A 276 0.66 -17.35 6.59
CA ILE A 276 0.21 -18.77 6.65
C ILE A 276 -0.36 -19.20 5.29
N LEU A 277 -1.20 -18.37 4.67
CA LEU A 277 -1.73 -18.65 3.32
C LEU A 277 -0.62 -18.70 2.27
N THR A 278 0.38 -17.84 2.38
CA THR A 278 1.55 -17.84 1.51
C THR A 278 2.34 -19.15 1.62
N TRP A 279 2.61 -19.61 2.85
CA TRP A 279 3.26 -20.91 3.07
C TRP A 279 2.45 -22.07 2.52
N LEU A 280 1.13 -22.02 2.65
CA LEU A 280 0.24 -23.01 2.03
C LEU A 280 0.39 -23.04 0.51
N CYS A 281 0.40 -21.87 -0.13
CA CYS A 281 0.62 -21.74 -1.58
C CYS A 281 2.01 -22.26 -2.00
N VAL A 282 3.05 -21.97 -1.23
CA VAL A 282 4.42 -22.47 -1.48
C VAL A 282 4.46 -24.01 -1.41
N ILE A 283 3.82 -24.60 -0.39
CA ILE A 283 3.72 -26.06 -0.24
C ILE A 283 2.96 -26.68 -1.41
N LEU A 284 1.83 -26.10 -1.82
CA LEU A 284 1.06 -26.57 -2.98
C LEU A 284 1.86 -26.47 -4.28
N ALA A 285 2.62 -25.39 -4.47
CA ALA A 285 3.51 -25.25 -5.62
C ALA A 285 4.62 -26.31 -5.62
N ALA A 286 5.24 -26.56 -4.46
CA ALA A 286 6.27 -27.61 -4.32
C ALA A 286 5.70 -29.01 -4.62
N ILE A 287 4.51 -29.31 -4.12
CA ILE A 287 3.80 -30.57 -4.41
C ILE A 287 3.47 -30.67 -5.92
N SER A 288 3.02 -29.58 -6.54
CA SER A 288 2.73 -29.53 -7.99
C SER A 288 3.98 -29.82 -8.82
N ILE A 289 5.12 -29.21 -8.48
CA ILE A 289 6.40 -29.50 -9.12
C ILE A 289 6.79 -30.97 -8.95
N LEU A 290 6.69 -31.48 -7.74
CA LEU A 290 7.04 -32.87 -7.42
C LEU A 290 6.17 -33.87 -8.20
N LEU A 291 4.85 -33.69 -8.21
CA LEU A 291 3.93 -34.56 -8.95
C LEU A 291 4.16 -34.50 -10.46
N SER A 292 4.40 -33.31 -11.01
CA SER A 292 4.73 -33.15 -12.42
C SER A 292 6.01 -33.90 -12.80
N LEU A 293 7.04 -33.83 -11.96
CA LEU A 293 8.32 -34.54 -12.21
C LEU A 293 8.21 -36.04 -11.97
N ILE A 294 7.39 -36.51 -11.02
CA ILE A 294 7.09 -37.94 -10.84
C ILE A 294 6.40 -38.50 -12.08
N ALA A 295 5.37 -37.81 -12.59
CA ALA A 295 4.67 -38.18 -13.82
C ALA A 295 5.67 -38.21 -15.00
N ALA A 296 6.52 -37.18 -15.10
CA ALA A 296 7.59 -37.11 -16.09
C ALA A 296 8.55 -38.30 -16.00
N ALA A 297 8.98 -38.68 -14.81
CA ALA A 297 9.86 -39.82 -14.59
C ALA A 297 9.21 -41.15 -14.98
N GLY A 298 7.92 -41.35 -14.65
CA GLY A 298 7.17 -42.54 -14.98
C GLY A 298 7.09 -42.84 -16.49
N GLU A 299 6.78 -41.81 -17.29
CA GLU A 299 6.68 -41.96 -18.76
C GLU A 299 8.04 -42.17 -19.44
N ARG A 300 9.14 -41.76 -18.81
CA ARG A 300 10.51 -41.82 -19.40
C ARG A 300 11.32 -43.02 -18.96
N THR A 301 10.77 -43.92 -18.18
CA THR A 301 11.49 -45.09 -17.70
C THR A 301 12.13 -45.87 -18.84
N LYS A 302 11.42 -46.07 -19.97
CA LYS A 302 11.93 -46.77 -21.15
C LYS A 302 13.01 -45.98 -21.88
N ASP A 303 12.83 -44.67 -22.06
CA ASP A 303 13.79 -43.79 -22.73
C ASP A 303 15.10 -43.68 -21.94
N VAL A 304 15.00 -43.60 -20.62
CA VAL A 304 16.14 -43.59 -19.70
C VAL A 304 16.88 -44.91 -19.75
N GLY A 305 16.15 -46.05 -19.77
CA GLY A 305 16.71 -47.37 -19.95
C GLY A 305 17.50 -47.45 -21.28
N LEU A 306 16.90 -47.03 -22.37
CA LEU A 306 17.53 -46.99 -23.69
C LEU A 306 18.80 -46.12 -23.74
N LEU A 307 18.72 -44.92 -23.18
CA LEU A 307 19.87 -43.99 -23.11
C LEU A 307 21.05 -44.61 -22.33
N ARG A 308 20.74 -45.31 -21.24
CA ARG A 308 21.78 -46.00 -20.44
C ARG A 308 22.36 -47.21 -21.15
N LEU A 309 21.56 -47.95 -21.89
CA LEU A 309 22.06 -49.04 -22.75
C LEU A 309 22.94 -48.52 -23.90
N LEU A 310 22.65 -47.32 -24.42
CA LEU A 310 23.46 -46.63 -25.40
C LEU A 310 24.74 -45.95 -24.83
N GLY A 311 25.06 -46.22 -23.54
CA GLY A 311 26.30 -45.74 -22.91
C GLY A 311 26.25 -44.37 -22.27
N LYS A 312 25.05 -43.75 -22.14
CA LYS A 312 24.94 -42.48 -21.40
C LYS A 312 25.12 -42.72 -19.90
N SER A 313 25.89 -41.84 -19.25
CA SER A 313 26.18 -41.93 -17.81
C SER A 313 24.93 -41.69 -16.94
N LYS A 314 24.96 -42.25 -15.71
CA LYS A 314 23.93 -41.99 -14.71
C LYS A 314 23.80 -40.50 -14.39
N ALA A 315 24.94 -39.79 -14.37
CA ALA A 315 24.97 -38.35 -14.14
C ALA A 315 24.22 -37.56 -15.23
N TYR A 316 24.31 -37.99 -16.50
CA TYR A 316 23.57 -37.37 -17.58
C TYR A 316 22.05 -37.42 -17.37
N VAL A 317 21.54 -38.58 -17.01
CA VAL A 317 20.09 -38.75 -16.71
C VAL A 317 19.68 -37.88 -15.52
N TRP A 318 20.51 -37.84 -14.48
CA TRP A 318 20.28 -37.04 -13.30
C TRP A 318 20.25 -35.54 -13.64
N MET A 319 21.22 -35.05 -14.41
CA MET A 319 21.27 -33.66 -14.86
C MET A 319 20.08 -33.27 -15.76
N THR A 320 19.56 -34.19 -16.57
CA THR A 320 18.40 -33.91 -17.41
C THR A 320 17.13 -33.72 -16.54
N MET A 321 16.94 -34.54 -15.51
CA MET A 321 15.77 -34.43 -14.63
C MET A 321 15.79 -33.15 -13.79
N ILE A 322 16.92 -32.86 -13.15
CA ILE A 322 17.10 -31.63 -12.37
C ILE A 322 17.01 -30.39 -13.26
N GLY A 323 17.67 -30.42 -14.42
CA GLY A 323 17.63 -29.32 -15.37
C GLY A 323 16.22 -29.00 -15.86
N GLU A 324 15.38 -30.02 -16.07
CA GLU A 324 13.99 -29.83 -16.45
C GLU A 324 13.18 -29.17 -15.32
N GLY A 325 13.32 -29.68 -14.09
CA GLY A 325 12.67 -29.08 -12.92
C GLY A 325 13.08 -27.63 -12.70
N LEU A 326 14.38 -27.32 -12.81
CA LEU A 326 14.89 -25.96 -12.69
C LEU A 326 14.42 -25.04 -13.82
N LEU A 327 14.34 -25.52 -15.06
CA LEU A 327 13.86 -24.70 -16.19
C LEU A 327 12.37 -24.35 -16.03
N VAL A 328 11.55 -25.31 -15.64
CA VAL A 328 10.10 -25.11 -15.40
C VAL A 328 9.91 -24.15 -14.23
N THR A 329 10.66 -24.33 -13.15
CA THR A 329 10.61 -23.42 -11.98
C THR A 329 11.10 -22.02 -12.33
N ALA A 330 12.20 -21.89 -13.08
CA ALA A 330 12.72 -20.59 -13.52
C ALA A 330 11.74 -19.86 -14.45
N ALA A 331 11.09 -20.59 -15.36
CA ALA A 331 10.04 -20.01 -16.20
C ALA A 331 8.85 -19.52 -15.38
N GLY A 332 8.39 -20.31 -14.41
CA GLY A 332 7.34 -19.91 -13.46
C GLY A 332 7.75 -18.70 -12.61
N LEU A 333 8.99 -18.67 -12.13
CA LEU A 333 9.55 -17.54 -11.38
C LEU A 333 9.52 -16.23 -12.19
N VAL A 334 10.04 -16.26 -13.41
CA VAL A 334 10.07 -15.06 -14.28
C VAL A 334 8.66 -14.58 -14.59
N LEU A 335 7.76 -15.49 -14.97
CA LEU A 335 6.37 -15.14 -15.24
C LEU A 335 5.65 -14.66 -14.00
N GLY A 336 5.95 -15.24 -12.84
CA GLY A 336 5.38 -14.85 -11.56
C GLY A 336 5.80 -13.44 -11.11
N ILE A 337 7.08 -13.10 -11.24
CA ILE A 337 7.58 -11.75 -10.96
C ILE A 337 6.88 -10.74 -11.87
N LEU A 338 6.85 -11.01 -13.19
CA LEU A 338 6.17 -10.14 -14.14
C LEU A 338 4.68 -9.98 -13.84
N ALA A 339 3.99 -11.08 -13.54
CA ALA A 339 2.56 -11.05 -13.19
C ALA A 339 2.30 -10.30 -11.89
N GLY A 340 3.16 -10.42 -10.87
CA GLY A 340 3.07 -9.67 -9.61
C GLY A 340 3.20 -8.17 -9.81
N HIS A 341 4.18 -7.73 -10.61
CA HIS A 341 4.33 -6.31 -10.96
C HIS A 341 3.16 -5.76 -11.80
N ILE A 342 2.67 -6.55 -12.76
CA ILE A 342 1.49 -6.18 -13.55
C ILE A 342 0.25 -6.09 -12.66
N ALA A 343 0.05 -7.03 -11.75
CA ALA A 343 -1.05 -6.99 -10.78
C ALA A 343 -0.95 -5.76 -9.88
N GLY A 344 0.24 -5.43 -9.38
CA GLY A 344 0.48 -4.19 -8.62
C GLY A 344 0.15 -2.94 -9.43
N TYR A 345 0.51 -2.92 -10.72
CA TYR A 345 0.17 -1.80 -11.62
C TYR A 345 -1.33 -1.65 -11.83
N VAL A 346 -2.06 -2.74 -12.04
CA VAL A 346 -3.51 -2.73 -12.23
C VAL A 346 -4.25 -2.33 -10.96
N LEU A 347 -3.76 -2.78 -9.80
CA LEU A 347 -4.41 -2.54 -8.51
C LEU A 347 -4.02 -1.21 -7.85
N LYS A 348 -2.95 -0.53 -8.31
CA LYS A 348 -2.40 0.67 -7.67
C LYS A 348 -3.45 1.76 -7.41
N ASP A 349 -4.29 2.06 -8.41
CA ASP A 349 -5.28 3.14 -8.31
C ASP A 349 -6.43 2.76 -7.37
N ALA A 350 -6.85 1.49 -7.36
CA ALA A 350 -7.86 0.99 -6.43
C ALA A 350 -7.33 0.99 -4.99
N LEU A 351 -6.11 0.51 -4.75
CA LEU A 351 -5.50 0.49 -3.43
C LEU A 351 -5.25 1.91 -2.90
N PHE A 352 -4.89 2.84 -3.78
CA PHE A 352 -4.76 4.24 -3.42
C PHE A 352 -6.12 4.89 -3.13
N ALA A 353 -7.16 4.60 -3.92
CA ALA A 353 -8.50 5.14 -3.73
C ALA A 353 -9.13 4.68 -2.40
N TYR A 354 -9.02 3.40 -2.04
CA TYR A 354 -9.65 2.84 -0.85
C TYR A 354 -8.79 2.92 0.41
N GLY A 355 -7.48 2.80 0.31
CA GLY A 355 -6.57 2.68 1.46
C GLY A 355 -5.53 3.80 1.57
N GLY A 356 -5.48 4.73 0.63
CA GLY A 356 -4.39 5.73 0.58
C GLY A 356 -3.01 5.12 0.36
N ILE A 357 -2.93 3.81 0.03
CA ILE A 357 -1.69 3.06 -0.12
C ILE A 357 -1.19 3.22 -1.54
N GLN A 358 -0.06 3.89 -1.70
CA GLN A 358 0.54 4.08 -3.00
C GLN A 358 1.58 3.00 -3.29
N ILE A 359 1.23 2.09 -4.20
CA ILE A 359 2.16 1.06 -4.69
C ILE A 359 3.03 1.64 -5.80
N GLU A 360 4.34 1.45 -5.69
CA GLU A 360 5.30 1.65 -6.77
C GLU A 360 5.54 0.30 -7.49
N PRO A 361 4.73 -0.03 -8.51
CA PRO A 361 4.66 -1.39 -9.04
C PRO A 361 5.95 -1.87 -9.71
N PHE A 362 6.84 -0.97 -10.14
CA PHE A 362 8.10 -1.33 -10.81
C PHE A 362 9.32 -1.16 -9.91
N ARG A 363 9.13 -0.92 -8.62
CA ARG A 363 10.23 -0.87 -7.67
C ARG A 363 10.70 -2.28 -7.32
N GLY A 364 11.98 -2.52 -7.49
CA GLY A 364 12.61 -3.76 -7.02
C GLY A 364 12.73 -3.74 -5.49
N THR A 365 12.12 -4.68 -4.79
CA THR A 365 12.31 -4.86 -3.36
C THR A 365 13.44 -5.84 -3.07
N PRO A 366 14.20 -5.69 -1.97
CA PRO A 366 15.22 -6.67 -1.58
C PRO A 366 14.65 -8.09 -1.43
N ASP A 367 13.39 -8.20 -1.02
CA ASP A 367 12.68 -9.47 -0.85
C ASP A 367 12.58 -10.27 -2.13
N GLN A 368 12.55 -9.64 -3.30
CA GLN A 368 12.50 -10.33 -4.59
C GLN A 368 13.69 -11.24 -4.82
N ALA A 369 14.87 -10.88 -4.30
CA ALA A 369 16.04 -11.75 -4.38
C ALA A 369 15.87 -13.00 -3.50
N TYR A 370 15.27 -12.85 -2.31
CA TYR A 370 14.96 -13.98 -1.44
C TYR A 370 13.85 -14.86 -2.04
N ILE A 371 12.83 -14.27 -2.63
CA ILE A 371 11.75 -15.00 -3.35
C ILE A 371 12.35 -15.80 -4.50
N ALA A 372 13.22 -15.21 -5.29
CA ALA A 372 13.87 -15.88 -6.41
C ALA A 372 14.75 -17.05 -5.94
N ALA A 373 15.62 -16.82 -4.95
CA ALA A 373 16.48 -17.85 -4.39
C ALA A 373 15.66 -18.98 -3.76
N GLY A 374 14.67 -18.67 -2.94
CA GLY A 374 13.78 -19.64 -2.29
C GLY A 374 13.02 -20.51 -3.30
N THR A 375 12.44 -19.88 -4.34
CA THR A 375 11.73 -20.59 -5.41
C THR A 375 12.64 -21.58 -6.14
N LEU A 376 13.86 -21.19 -6.49
CA LEU A 376 14.82 -22.06 -7.15
C LEU A 376 15.29 -23.20 -6.26
N VAL A 377 15.49 -22.96 -4.96
CA VAL A 377 15.83 -24.00 -3.96
C VAL A 377 14.70 -25.02 -3.84
N ILE A 378 13.45 -24.56 -3.76
CA ILE A 378 12.27 -25.45 -3.69
C ILE A 378 12.16 -26.28 -4.98
N GLY A 379 12.34 -25.67 -6.16
CA GLY A 379 12.33 -26.35 -7.44
C GLY A 379 13.43 -27.42 -7.54
N LEU A 380 14.63 -27.09 -7.04
CA LEU A 380 15.74 -28.04 -6.95
C LEU A 380 15.39 -29.21 -6.01
N ALA A 381 14.92 -28.93 -4.81
CA ALA A 381 14.56 -29.94 -3.82
C ALA A 381 13.47 -30.88 -4.34
N ALA A 382 12.41 -30.33 -4.95
CA ALA A 382 11.33 -31.11 -5.55
C ALA A 382 11.79 -32.02 -6.69
N SER A 383 12.83 -31.59 -7.46
CA SER A 383 13.39 -32.40 -8.55
C SER A 383 14.31 -33.52 -8.10
N LEU A 384 14.85 -33.46 -6.89
CA LEU A 384 15.79 -34.48 -6.38
C LEU A 384 15.12 -35.84 -6.17
N GLY A 385 13.89 -35.88 -5.66
CA GLY A 385 13.18 -37.15 -5.37
C GLY A 385 13.05 -38.05 -6.59
N PRO A 386 12.41 -37.61 -7.69
CA PRO A 386 12.31 -38.34 -8.95
C PRO A 386 13.66 -38.67 -9.57
N ALA A 387 14.62 -37.73 -9.53
CA ALA A 387 15.96 -37.93 -10.06
C ALA A 387 16.73 -39.05 -9.34
N ILE A 388 16.67 -39.10 -8.00
CA ILE A 388 17.29 -40.16 -7.17
C ILE A 388 16.63 -41.52 -7.45
N ARG A 389 15.31 -41.55 -7.61
CA ARG A 389 14.59 -42.78 -7.93
C ARG A 389 15.09 -43.41 -9.23
N LEU A 390 15.14 -42.63 -10.32
CA LEU A 390 15.63 -43.10 -11.62
C LEU A 390 17.14 -43.41 -11.61
N TYR A 391 17.94 -42.73 -10.82
CA TYR A 391 19.38 -42.99 -10.67
C TYR A 391 19.64 -44.40 -10.07
N LYS A 392 18.82 -44.82 -9.10
CA LYS A 392 18.95 -46.10 -8.37
C LYS A 392 18.40 -47.33 -9.15
N MET A 393 17.57 -47.11 -10.18
CA MET A 393 16.94 -48.24 -10.91
C MET A 393 17.94 -48.90 -11.87
N ASP A 394 17.82 -50.21 -12.01
CA ASP A 394 18.62 -51.01 -12.98
C ASP A 394 18.12 -50.74 -14.40
N PRO A 395 19.01 -50.54 -15.39
CA PRO A 395 18.66 -50.35 -16.80
C PRO A 395 17.74 -51.48 -17.35
N LEU A 396 17.97 -52.71 -16.98
CA LEU A 396 17.16 -53.86 -17.44
C LEU A 396 15.71 -53.84 -16.92
N THR A 397 15.52 -53.38 -15.68
CA THR A 397 14.17 -53.24 -15.10
C THR A 397 13.44 -52.03 -15.70
N LEU A 398 14.16 -50.95 -16.02
CA LEU A 398 13.63 -49.77 -16.73
C LEU A 398 13.09 -50.11 -18.12
N PHE A 399 13.69 -51.08 -18.78
CA PHE A 399 13.29 -51.50 -20.14
C PHE A 399 12.07 -52.44 -20.14
N ARG A 400 11.80 -53.18 -19.05
CA ARG A 400 10.67 -54.09 -18.92
C ARG A 400 9.40 -53.42 -18.39
N ALA A 401 9.49 -52.24 -17.77
CA ALA A 401 8.38 -51.41 -17.30
C ALA A 401 7.78 -50.61 -18.47
#